data_750146c4929e6e452e52cb9735088498
#
_entry.id   750146c4929e6e452e52cb9735088498
#
_cell.length_a   1.000
_cell.length_b   1.000
_cell.length_c   1.000
_cell.angle_alpha   90.00
_cell.angle_beta   90.00
_cell.angle_gamma   90.00
#
_symmetry.space_group_name_H-M   'P 1'
#
loop_
_entity.id
_entity.type
_entity.pdbx_description
1 polymer ?
#
loop_
_entity_poly.entity_id
_entity_poly.type
_entity_poly.pdbx_seq_one_letter_code
_entity_poly.pdbx_strand_id
1 'polypeptide(L)' 'MKLWLTSSEIADQALPGMPETRKCVIALAEREEWARFSALCRQRAGRGGGLEYHIQLLPVAARVAYL' A
#
# COMPACT_ATOMS: atom_id res chain seq x y z
N MET A 1 1.32 -12.09 9.88
CA MET A 1 1.75 -10.95 9.05
C MET A 1 0.70 -10.66 7.98
N LYS A 2 0.33 -9.40 7.83
CA LYS A 2 -0.62 -9.02 6.79
C LYS A 2 0.11 -8.82 5.48
N LEU A 3 -0.40 -9.44 4.42
CA LEU A 3 0.12 -9.25 3.07
C LEU A 3 -0.60 -8.13 2.32
N TRP A 4 -1.78 -7.76 2.80
CA TRP A 4 -2.61 -6.71 2.18
C TRP A 4 -2.74 -5.56 3.16
N LEU A 5 -2.35 -4.37 2.71
CA LEU A 5 -2.33 -3.16 3.55
C LEU A 5 -3.13 -2.04 2.89
N THR A 6 -3.87 -1.30 3.70
CA THR A 6 -4.49 -0.06 3.24
C THR A 6 -3.43 1.03 3.17
N SER A 7 -3.77 2.15 2.51
CA SER A 7 -2.85 3.28 2.45
C SER A 7 -2.50 3.82 3.84
N SER A 8 -3.47 3.82 4.75
CA SER A 8 -3.21 4.24 6.14
C SER A 8 -2.24 3.30 6.84
N GLU A 9 -2.41 2.00 6.65
CA GLU A 9 -1.53 1.01 7.25
C GLU A 9 -0.10 1.12 6.72
N ILE A 10 0.04 1.36 5.41
CA ILE A 10 1.35 1.56 4.80
C ILE A 10 2.03 2.79 5.40
N ALA A 11 1.28 3.89 5.54
CA ALA A 11 1.82 5.11 6.12
C ALA A 11 2.28 4.90 7.57
N ASP A 12 1.48 4.16 8.35
CA ASP A 12 1.78 3.89 9.75
C ASP A 12 3.03 3.05 9.94
N GLN A 13 3.41 2.25 8.95
CA GLN A 13 4.61 1.42 9.05
C GLN A 13 5.90 2.21 8.94
N ALA A 14 5.85 3.45 8.45
CA ALA A 14 7.03 4.30 8.29
C ALA A 14 8.16 3.59 7.55
N LEU A 15 7.84 2.93 6.45
CA LEU A 15 8.81 2.11 5.73
C LEU A 15 9.80 2.99 4.95
N PRO A 16 11.06 2.53 4.79
CA PRO A 16 12.07 3.31 4.07
C PRO A 16 11.64 3.57 2.62
N GLY A 17 11.80 4.81 2.19
CA GLY A 17 11.42 5.23 0.84
C GLY A 17 9.92 5.39 0.63
N MET A 18 9.12 5.18 1.66
CA MET A 18 7.67 5.31 1.58
C MET A 18 7.17 6.55 2.30
N PRO A 19 6.09 7.15 1.81
CA PRO A 19 5.47 8.28 2.51
C PRO A 19 4.94 7.88 3.88
N GLU A 20 4.87 8.85 4.78
CA GLU A 20 4.41 8.62 6.15
C GLU A 20 2.97 9.08 6.38
N THR A 21 2.28 9.55 5.34
CA THR A 21 0.88 9.96 5.45
C THR A 21 0.03 9.20 4.44
N ARG A 22 -1.21 8.94 4.82
CA ARG A 22 -2.17 8.26 3.95
C ARG A 22 -2.32 8.97 2.61
N LYS A 23 -2.42 10.28 2.64
CA LYS A 23 -2.61 11.09 1.42
C LYS A 23 -1.44 10.92 0.46
N CYS A 24 -0.23 10.92 0.99
CA CYS A 24 0.96 10.76 0.17
C CYS A 24 1.11 9.34 -0.37
N VAL A 25 0.68 8.34 0.40
CA VAL A 25 0.68 6.95 -0.08
C VAL A 25 -0.30 6.81 -1.25
N ILE A 26 -1.48 7.42 -1.14
CA ILE A 26 -2.46 7.39 -2.23
C ILE A 26 -1.88 8.07 -3.49
N ALA A 27 -1.21 9.20 -3.33
CA ALA A 27 -0.59 9.89 -4.45
C ALA A 27 0.50 9.04 -5.09
N LEU A 28 1.30 8.36 -4.28
CA LEU A 28 2.33 7.44 -4.79
C LEU A 28 1.69 6.30 -5.57
N ALA A 29 0.63 5.71 -5.03
CA ALA A 29 -0.07 4.60 -5.68
C ALA A 29 -0.63 5.03 -7.04
N GLU A 30 -1.15 6.24 -7.14
CA GLU A 30 -1.64 6.78 -8.40
C GLU A 30 -0.50 7.02 -9.38
N ARG A 31 0.60 7.60 -8.91
CA ARG A 31 1.76 7.87 -9.75
C ARG A 31 2.37 6.59 -10.31
N GLU A 32 2.44 5.55 -9.48
CA GLU A 32 3.01 4.25 -9.86
C GLU A 32 1.97 3.33 -10.50
N GLU A 33 0.73 3.81 -10.61
CA GLU A 33 -0.35 3.09 -11.26
C GLU A 33 -0.57 1.69 -10.66
N TRP A 34 -0.58 1.61 -9.34
CA TRP A 34 -0.77 0.33 -8.65
C TRP A 34 -2.09 -0.35 -9.00
N ALA A 35 -3.11 0.41 -9.35
CA ALA A 35 -4.41 -0.14 -9.71
C ALA A 35 -4.37 -0.97 -11.00
N ARG A 36 -3.32 -0.83 -11.80
CA ARG A 36 -3.12 -1.65 -13.00
C ARG A 36 -2.84 -3.12 -12.66
N PHE A 37 -2.34 -3.36 -11.45
CA PHE A 37 -1.99 -4.70 -11.01
C PHE A 37 -3.16 -5.29 -10.25
N SER A 38 -4.19 -5.70 -10.96
CA SER A 38 -5.44 -6.15 -10.34
C SER A 38 -5.27 -7.34 -9.40
N ALA A 39 -4.22 -8.14 -9.61
CA ALA A 39 -3.91 -9.25 -8.71
C ALA A 39 -3.29 -8.78 -7.40
N LEU A 40 -2.78 -7.55 -7.35
CA LEU A 40 -2.07 -7.01 -6.19
C LEU A 40 -2.80 -5.80 -5.56
N CYS A 41 -3.95 -5.45 -6.10
CA CYS A 41 -4.75 -4.33 -5.61
C CYS A 41 -6.19 -4.79 -5.57
N ARG A 42 -6.83 -4.70 -4.41
CA ARG A 42 -8.21 -5.15 -4.26
C ARG A 42 -8.99 -4.16 -3.41
N GLN A 43 -10.31 -4.19 -3.56
CA GLN A 43 -11.18 -3.36 -2.73
C GLN A 43 -11.34 -4.02 -1.36
N ARG A 44 -11.21 -3.22 -0.32
CA ARG A 44 -11.38 -3.70 1.04
C ARG A 44 -12.81 -4.15 1.25
N ALA A 45 -12.98 -5.34 1.83
CA ALA A 45 -14.30 -5.83 2.20
C ALA A 45 -14.79 -5.12 3.45
N GLY A 46 -16.09 -4.82 3.51
CA GLY A 46 -16.73 -4.26 4.68
C GLY A 46 -16.99 -2.77 4.56
N ARG A 47 -17.34 -2.15 5.69
CA ARG A 47 -17.70 -0.74 5.76
C ARG A 47 -16.47 0.16 5.55
N GLY A 48 -16.70 1.29 4.92
CA GLY A 48 -15.67 2.29 4.75
C GLY A 48 -14.91 2.17 3.45
N GLY A 49 -15.00 1.06 2.76
CA GLY A 49 -14.38 0.88 1.44
C GLY A 49 -12.89 1.12 1.44
N GLY A 50 -12.39 1.58 0.30
CA GLY A 50 -10.98 1.82 0.11
C GLY A 50 -10.29 0.63 -0.50
N LEU A 51 -9.04 0.84 -0.89
CA LEU A 51 -8.24 -0.19 -1.54
C LEU A 51 -7.22 -0.76 -0.58
N GLU A 52 -6.94 -2.05 -0.77
CA GLU A 52 -5.83 -2.73 -0.12
C GLU A 52 -4.80 -3.09 -1.17
N TYR A 53 -3.53 -2.94 -0.83
CA TYR A 53 -2.42 -3.19 -1.72
C TYR A 53 -1.57 -4.33 -1.18
N HIS A 54 -1.21 -5.26 -2.07
CA HIS A 54 -0.33 -6.34 -1.70
C HIS A 54 1.09 -5.81 -1.52
N ILE A 55 1.83 -6.38 -0.56
CA ILE A 55 3.19 -5.91 -0.26
C ILE A 55 4.13 -6.01 -1.45
N GLN A 56 3.82 -6.85 -2.44
CA GLN A 56 4.63 -6.93 -3.66
C GLN A 56 4.63 -5.65 -4.48
N LEU A 57 3.66 -4.76 -4.26
CA LEU A 57 3.65 -3.46 -4.92
C LEU A 57 4.67 -2.50 -4.31
N LEU A 58 5.11 -2.76 -3.09
CA LEU A 58 6.05 -1.89 -2.40
C LEU A 58 7.44 -1.97 -3.04
N PRO A 59 8.21 -0.88 -3.02
CA PRO A 59 9.63 -0.95 -3.41
C PRO A 59 10.35 -2.02 -2.61
N VAL A 60 11.42 -2.58 -3.18
CA VAL A 60 12.14 -3.68 -2.56
C VAL A 60 12.58 -3.34 -1.15
N ALA A 61 13.16 -2.15 -0.94
CA ALA A 61 13.63 -1.74 0.39
C ALA A 61 12.50 -1.68 1.41
N ALA A 62 11.33 -1.16 1.01
CA ALA A 62 10.18 -1.08 1.90
C ALA A 62 9.63 -2.46 2.21
N ARG A 63 9.54 -3.32 1.21
CA ARG A 63 9.04 -4.67 1.38
C ARG A 63 9.93 -5.48 2.32
N VAL A 64 11.24 -5.41 2.13
CA VAL A 64 12.19 -6.12 2.99
C VAL A 64 12.10 -5.62 4.42
N ALA A 65 11.97 -4.30 4.62
CA ALA A 65 11.84 -3.73 5.96
C ALA A 65 10.54 -4.17 6.63
N TYR A 66 9.47 -4.34 5.87
CA TYR A 66 8.19 -4.80 6.43
C TYR A 66 8.25 -6.27 6.84
N LEU A 67 8.92 -7.08 6.06
CA LEU A 67 9.07 -8.50 6.35
C LEU A 67 10.07 -8.73 7.49
#